data_963348c18c4177b8aadce2a2434a1170
#
_entry.id   963348c18c4177b8aadce2a2434a1170
#
_cell.length_a   1.000
_cell.length_b   1.000
_cell.length_c   1.000
_cell.angle_alpha   90.00
_cell.angle_beta   90.00
_cell.angle_gamma   90.00
#
_symmetry.space_group_name_H-M   'P 1'
#
loop_
_entity.id
_entity.type
_entity.pdbx_description
1 polymer ?
#
loop_
_entity_poly.entity_id
_entity_poly.type
_entity_poly.pdbx_seq_one_letter_code
_entity_poly.pdbx_strand_id
1 'polypeptide(L)'
;MLLIKHKGKLIETAGDELYAVFGLESSIREAADDSISAGLEIIDELDKLNSSYFNVYFFKEFEVGIGIHSGKVIIGELNFDGQNKSTVMGLAVNIASRIQDATKEVNNSLIVTEEVIRHSSLKEKHQSSQINLKGVTLDHSIHLLGREYRKNKS
;
A
#
# COMPACT_ATOMS: atom_id res chain seq x y z
N MET A 1 9.18 3.05 13.50
CA MET A 1 8.83 2.76 12.10
C MET A 1 7.31 2.75 11.98
N LEU A 2 6.74 3.46 11.00
CA LEU A 2 5.29 3.67 10.84
C LEU A 2 4.47 2.38 10.73
N LEU A 3 4.95 1.39 9.98
CA LEU A 3 4.24 0.11 9.86
C LEU A 3 4.02 -0.55 11.21
N ILE A 4 5.03 -0.58 12.08
CA ILE A 4 4.93 -1.18 13.43
C ILE A 4 3.94 -0.41 14.30
N LYS A 5 3.93 0.91 14.21
CA LYS A 5 2.97 1.78 14.94
C LYS A 5 1.52 1.38 14.64
N HIS A 6 1.24 0.99 13.39
CA HIS A 6 -0.07 0.53 12.93
C HIS A 6 -0.20 -0.98 12.88
N LYS A 7 0.57 -1.74 13.66
CA LYS A 7 0.54 -3.21 13.74
C LYS A 7 0.79 -3.93 12.40
N GLY A 8 1.41 -3.24 11.46
CA GLY A 8 1.85 -3.82 10.19
C GLY A 8 3.23 -4.47 10.33
N LYS A 9 3.42 -5.59 9.65
CA LYS A 9 4.71 -6.29 9.56
C LYS A 9 5.27 -6.15 8.15
N LEU A 10 6.47 -5.58 8.03
CA LEU A 10 7.23 -5.62 6.80
C LEU A 10 7.69 -7.06 6.56
N ILE A 11 7.32 -7.63 5.43
CA ILE A 11 7.62 -9.03 5.11
C ILE A 11 8.79 -9.10 4.14
N GLU A 12 8.74 -8.32 3.05
CA GLU A 12 9.67 -8.46 1.95
C GLU A 12 9.93 -7.11 1.28
N THR A 13 11.10 -6.99 0.68
CA THR A 13 11.48 -5.88 -0.21
C THR A 13 11.90 -6.44 -1.55
N ALA A 14 11.39 -5.87 -2.64
CA ALA A 14 11.73 -6.24 -4.01
C ALA A 14 12.07 -4.96 -4.81
N GLY A 15 13.37 -4.71 -4.97
CA GLY A 15 13.83 -3.44 -5.55
C GLY A 15 13.45 -2.24 -4.66
N ASP A 16 12.66 -1.33 -5.20
CA ASP A 16 12.09 -0.17 -4.49
C ASP A 16 10.68 -0.43 -3.92
N GLU A 17 10.15 -1.63 -4.07
CA GLU A 17 8.87 -2.04 -3.51
C GLU A 17 9.02 -2.62 -2.10
N LEU A 18 8.04 -2.33 -1.24
CA LEU A 18 7.91 -2.86 0.11
C LEU A 18 6.58 -3.60 0.25
N TYR A 19 6.64 -4.83 0.76
CA TYR A 19 5.45 -5.63 1.04
C TYR A 19 5.24 -5.71 2.55
N ALA A 20 4.08 -5.26 2.99
CA ALA A 20 3.68 -5.30 4.39
C ALA A 20 2.34 -6.03 4.56
N VAL A 21 2.19 -6.73 5.66
CA VAL A 21 0.97 -7.46 6.01
C VAL A 21 0.40 -6.90 7.31
N PHE A 22 -0.91 -6.73 7.33
CA PHE A 22 -1.70 -6.36 8.50
C PHE A 22 -2.66 -7.51 8.86
N GLY A 23 -3.05 -7.60 10.12
CA GLY A 23 -4.02 -8.61 10.56
C GLY A 23 -3.42 -9.95 10.98
N LEU A 24 -2.14 -10.01 11.31
CA LEU A 24 -1.52 -11.23 11.85
C LEU A 24 -1.99 -11.54 13.28
N GLU A 25 -2.24 -10.48 14.06
CA GLU A 25 -2.59 -10.56 15.48
C GLU A 25 -3.82 -9.69 15.81
N SER A 26 -4.57 -9.27 14.80
CA SER A 26 -5.75 -8.39 14.95
C SER A 26 -6.91 -8.87 14.08
N SER A 27 -8.09 -8.36 14.35
CA SER A 27 -9.27 -8.62 13.51
C SER A 27 -9.09 -8.03 12.12
N ILE A 28 -9.82 -8.58 11.14
CA ILE A 28 -9.80 -8.06 9.76
C ILE A 28 -10.23 -6.58 9.68
N ARG A 29 -11.12 -6.15 10.56
CA ARG A 29 -11.55 -4.76 10.66
C ARG A 29 -10.42 -3.86 11.14
N GLU A 30 -9.77 -4.23 12.24
CA GLU A 30 -8.61 -3.49 12.74
C GLU A 30 -7.49 -3.45 11.71
N ALA A 31 -7.22 -4.57 11.04
CA ALA A 31 -6.22 -4.64 9.98
C ALA A 31 -6.53 -3.71 8.80
N ALA A 32 -7.79 -3.61 8.39
CA ALA A 32 -8.22 -2.69 7.35
C ALA A 32 -8.00 -1.23 7.78
N ASP A 33 -8.44 -0.86 8.98
CA ASP A 33 -8.29 0.50 9.51
C ASP A 33 -6.81 0.86 9.73
N ASP A 34 -6.03 -0.05 10.30
CA ASP A 34 -4.59 0.13 10.55
C ASP A 34 -3.81 0.28 9.23
N SER A 35 -4.12 -0.51 8.21
CA SER A 35 -3.45 -0.44 6.90
C SER A 35 -3.72 0.88 6.18
N ILE A 36 -4.96 1.37 6.20
CA ILE A 36 -5.33 2.66 5.63
C ILE A 36 -4.65 3.80 6.38
N SER A 37 -4.68 3.77 7.70
CA SER A 37 -4.04 4.78 8.55
C SER A 37 -2.52 4.83 8.32
N ALA A 38 -1.88 3.66 8.22
CA ALA A 38 -0.46 3.57 7.89
C ALA A 38 -0.16 4.19 6.52
N GLY A 39 -0.95 3.88 5.51
CA GLY A 39 -0.79 4.42 4.16
C GLY A 39 -0.88 5.94 4.12
N LEU A 40 -1.88 6.52 4.77
CA LEU A 40 -2.05 7.96 4.85
C LEU A 40 -0.90 8.63 5.61
N GLU A 41 -0.47 8.07 6.74
CA GLU A 41 0.64 8.61 7.52
C GLU A 41 1.98 8.52 6.77
N ILE A 42 2.22 7.47 5.98
CA ILE A 42 3.41 7.36 5.13
C ILE A 42 3.46 8.51 4.11
N ILE A 43 2.33 8.83 3.48
CA ILE A 43 2.24 9.94 2.53
C ILE A 43 2.54 11.27 3.21
N ASP A 44 1.95 11.52 4.39
CA ASP A 44 2.16 12.76 5.15
C ASP A 44 3.61 12.91 5.63
N GLU A 45 4.23 11.83 6.10
CA GLU A 45 5.64 11.85 6.53
C GLU A 45 6.58 12.05 5.33
N LEU A 46 6.27 11.45 4.17
CA LEU A 46 7.05 11.70 2.95
C LEU A 46 6.99 13.17 2.53
N ASP A 47 5.85 13.83 2.69
CA ASP A 47 5.73 15.27 2.41
C ASP A 47 6.58 16.14 3.32
N LYS A 48 6.62 15.78 4.60
CA LYS A 48 7.50 16.47 5.55
C LYS A 48 8.97 16.27 5.18
N LEU A 49 9.35 15.05 4.80
CA LEU A 49 10.71 14.74 4.34
C LEU A 49 11.05 15.45 3.03
N ASN A 50 10.12 15.51 2.08
CA ASN A 50 10.31 16.26 0.84
C ASN A 50 10.58 17.74 1.14
N SER A 51 9.80 18.35 2.01
CA SER A 51 9.90 19.78 2.33
C SER A 51 11.15 20.11 3.15
N SER A 52 11.52 19.24 4.10
CA SER A 52 12.60 19.52 5.07
C SER A 52 13.96 18.97 4.67
N TYR A 53 14.01 17.98 3.78
CA TYR A 53 15.24 17.27 3.46
C TYR A 53 15.46 17.08 1.97
N PHE A 54 14.60 16.33 1.28
CA PHE A 54 14.88 15.93 -0.09
C PHE A 54 14.93 17.12 -1.06
N ASN A 55 13.98 18.04 -0.98
CA ASN A 55 13.97 19.23 -1.83
C ASN A 55 15.11 20.19 -1.48
N VAL A 56 15.47 20.28 -0.21
CA VAL A 56 16.56 21.16 0.27
C VAL A 56 17.93 20.68 -0.20
N TYR A 57 18.22 19.38 -0.07
CA TYR A 57 19.54 18.84 -0.33
C TYR A 57 19.73 18.21 -1.71
N PHE A 58 18.66 17.72 -2.31
CA PHE A 58 18.71 17.01 -3.60
C PHE A 58 17.92 17.68 -4.71
N PHE A 59 17.22 18.77 -4.43
CA PHE A 59 16.37 19.50 -5.38
C PHE A 59 15.37 18.57 -6.08
N LYS A 60 14.91 17.56 -5.37
CA LYS A 60 14.02 16.51 -5.87
C LYS A 60 13.00 16.13 -4.82
N GLU A 61 11.79 15.94 -5.26
CA GLU A 61 10.72 15.38 -4.43
C GLU A 61 10.54 13.89 -4.77
N PHE A 62 10.29 13.09 -3.75
CA PHE A 62 9.95 11.68 -3.89
C PHE A 62 8.46 11.51 -3.73
N GLU A 63 7.93 10.54 -4.47
CA GLU A 63 6.53 10.15 -4.40
C GLU A 63 6.44 8.65 -4.14
N VAL A 64 5.35 8.24 -3.48
CA VAL A 64 5.05 6.84 -3.17
C VAL A 64 3.68 6.49 -3.73
N GLY A 65 3.57 5.29 -4.31
CA GLY A 65 2.29 4.68 -4.65
C GLY A 65 2.00 3.55 -3.68
N ILE A 66 0.83 3.55 -3.07
CA ILE A 66 0.42 2.55 -2.09
C ILE A 66 -0.85 1.86 -2.58
N GLY A 67 -0.79 0.53 -2.71
CA GLY A 67 -1.92 -0.33 -3.03
C GLY A 67 -2.26 -1.23 -1.85
N ILE A 68 -3.51 -1.24 -1.41
CA ILE A 68 -3.98 -2.09 -0.31
C ILE A 68 -5.10 -3.00 -0.81
N HIS A 69 -4.94 -4.29 -0.57
CA HIS A 69 -5.92 -5.30 -0.88
C HIS A 69 -6.10 -6.27 0.29
N SER A 70 -7.30 -6.79 0.47
CA SER A 70 -7.62 -7.78 1.50
C SER A 70 -7.90 -9.13 0.86
N GLY A 71 -7.21 -10.15 1.31
CA GLY A 71 -7.37 -11.52 0.82
C GLY A 71 -6.52 -12.51 1.59
N LYS A 72 -6.65 -13.78 1.26
CA LYS A 72 -5.87 -14.86 1.88
C LYS A 72 -4.43 -14.81 1.40
N VAL A 73 -3.50 -14.85 2.35
CA VAL A 73 -2.07 -14.96 2.09
C VAL A 73 -1.47 -16.06 2.94
N ILE A 74 -0.37 -16.62 2.47
CA ILE A 74 0.47 -17.56 3.19
C ILE A 74 1.78 -16.85 3.50
N ILE A 75 2.14 -16.81 4.78
CA ILE A 75 3.42 -16.30 5.21
C ILE A 75 4.29 -17.50 5.55
N GLY A 76 5.45 -17.58 4.90
CA GLY A 76 6.44 -18.62 5.09
C GLY A 76 7.78 -18.03 5.52
N GLU A 77 8.58 -18.85 6.18
CA GLU A 77 9.99 -18.55 6.43
C GLU A 77 10.84 -19.46 5.56
N LEU A 78 11.67 -18.85 4.74
CA LEU A 78 12.64 -19.56 3.91
C LEU A 78 14.03 -19.39 4.52
N ASN A 79 14.72 -20.51 4.76
CA ASN A 79 16.12 -20.48 5.15
C ASN A 79 16.98 -20.58 3.90
N PHE A 80 17.68 -19.50 3.57
CA PHE A 80 18.65 -19.44 2.48
C PHE A 80 20.01 -19.03 3.07
N ASP A 81 21.03 -19.91 2.89
CA ASP A 81 22.41 -19.65 3.34
C ASP A 81 22.50 -19.23 4.82
N GLY A 82 21.69 -19.84 5.69
CA GLY A 82 21.66 -19.54 7.13
C GLY A 82 20.93 -18.24 7.50
N GLN A 83 20.30 -17.57 6.53
CA GLN A 83 19.43 -16.43 6.78
C GLN A 83 17.96 -16.81 6.64
N ASN A 84 17.19 -16.56 7.71
CA ASN A 84 15.75 -16.70 7.66
C ASN A 84 15.13 -15.47 6.98
N LYS A 85 14.47 -15.67 5.84
CA LYS A 85 13.69 -14.65 5.15
C LYS A 85 12.21 -14.99 5.26
N SER A 86 11.43 -14.04 5.75
CA SER A 86 9.98 -14.13 5.65
C SER A 86 9.56 -13.79 4.22
N THR A 87 8.63 -14.54 3.68
CA THR A 87 8.00 -14.27 2.39
C THR A 87 6.49 -14.35 2.52
N VAL A 88 5.79 -13.63 1.67
CA VAL A 88 4.33 -13.67 1.58
C VAL A 88 3.91 -14.12 0.18
N MET A 89 2.98 -15.06 0.13
CA MET A 89 2.50 -15.65 -1.12
C MET A 89 0.97 -15.67 -1.16
N GLY A 90 0.43 -15.57 -2.36
CA GLY A 90 -1.01 -15.69 -2.62
C GLY A 90 -1.49 -14.73 -3.69
N LEU A 91 -2.67 -14.98 -4.23
CA LEU A 91 -3.29 -14.11 -5.24
C LEU A 91 -3.46 -12.67 -4.74
N ALA A 92 -3.75 -12.51 -3.44
CA ALA A 92 -3.93 -11.19 -2.84
C ALA A 92 -2.66 -10.32 -2.92
N VAL A 93 -1.46 -10.94 -2.86
CA VAL A 93 -0.18 -10.21 -3.03
C VAL A 93 -0.06 -9.67 -4.45
N ASN A 94 -0.38 -10.49 -5.45
CA ASN A 94 -0.34 -10.08 -6.85
C ASN A 94 -1.36 -8.98 -7.15
N ILE A 95 -2.56 -9.04 -6.54
CA ILE A 95 -3.57 -8.00 -6.68
C ILE A 95 -3.07 -6.71 -6.04
N ALA A 96 -2.54 -6.75 -4.82
CA ALA A 96 -2.01 -5.57 -4.13
C ALA A 96 -0.90 -4.87 -4.94
N SER A 97 0.04 -5.64 -5.51
CA SER A 97 1.09 -5.10 -6.39
C SER A 97 0.49 -4.39 -7.61
N ARG A 98 -0.49 -5.02 -8.29
CA ARG A 98 -1.14 -4.40 -9.45
C ARG A 98 -1.98 -3.17 -9.10
N ILE A 99 -2.61 -3.16 -7.94
CA ILE A 99 -3.30 -1.98 -7.41
C ILE A 99 -2.29 -0.85 -7.17
N GLN A 100 -1.10 -1.18 -6.65
CA GLN A 100 -0.03 -0.20 -6.48
C GLN A 100 0.45 0.35 -7.83
N ASP A 101 0.66 -0.49 -8.84
CA ASP A 101 1.00 -0.04 -10.20
C ASP A 101 -0.03 0.93 -10.75
N ALA A 102 -1.32 0.67 -10.54
CA ALA A 102 -2.43 1.49 -11.00
C ALA A 102 -2.49 2.89 -10.35
N THR A 103 -1.77 3.13 -9.26
CA THR A 103 -1.75 4.45 -8.59
C THR A 103 -1.34 5.58 -9.55
N LYS A 104 -0.42 5.30 -10.47
CA LYS A 104 0.02 6.27 -11.49
C LYS A 104 -1.03 6.48 -12.57
N GLU A 105 -1.73 5.43 -12.96
CA GLU A 105 -2.78 5.49 -14.00
C GLU A 105 -3.97 6.32 -13.55
N VAL A 106 -4.39 6.17 -12.30
CA VAL A 106 -5.52 6.92 -11.72
C VAL A 106 -5.07 8.21 -11.03
N ASN A 107 -3.79 8.53 -11.06
CA ASN A 107 -3.19 9.72 -10.45
C ASN A 107 -3.56 9.88 -8.97
N ASN A 108 -3.38 8.82 -8.19
CA ASN A 108 -3.66 8.85 -6.74
C ASN A 108 -2.65 8.00 -5.97
N SER A 109 -2.06 8.56 -4.94
CA SER A 109 -0.96 7.95 -4.17
C SER A 109 -1.38 6.82 -3.24
N LEU A 110 -2.67 6.66 -2.93
CA LEU A 110 -3.19 5.56 -2.11
C LEU A 110 -4.50 5.04 -2.68
N ILE A 111 -4.46 3.79 -3.11
CA ILE A 111 -5.62 3.07 -3.61
C ILE A 111 -5.91 1.89 -2.71
N VAL A 112 -7.17 1.69 -2.37
CA VAL A 112 -7.64 0.51 -1.66
C VAL A 112 -8.75 -0.17 -2.46
N THR A 113 -8.84 -1.49 -2.36
CA THR A 113 -9.92 -2.22 -2.99
C THR A 113 -11.20 -2.18 -2.16
N GLU A 114 -12.33 -2.45 -2.79
CA GLU A 114 -13.64 -2.53 -2.13
C GLU A 114 -13.64 -3.55 -0.98
N GLU A 115 -12.87 -4.64 -1.09
CA GLU A 115 -12.73 -5.65 -0.03
C GLU A 115 -12.17 -5.05 1.26
N VAL A 116 -11.21 -4.13 1.15
CA VAL A 116 -10.66 -3.42 2.31
C VAL A 116 -11.70 -2.47 2.92
N ILE A 117 -12.38 -1.69 2.07
CA ILE A 117 -13.39 -0.73 2.52
C ILE A 117 -14.54 -1.42 3.26
N ARG A 118 -15.00 -2.56 2.77
CA ARG A 118 -16.06 -3.35 3.44
C ARG A 118 -15.71 -3.77 4.86
N HIS A 119 -14.44 -4.03 5.11
CA HIS A 119 -13.96 -4.40 6.45
C HIS A 119 -13.63 -3.20 7.33
N SER A 120 -13.35 -2.05 6.74
CA SER A 120 -12.94 -0.85 7.46
C SER A 120 -14.09 -0.16 8.21
N SER A 121 -13.74 0.73 9.12
CA SER A 121 -14.68 1.64 9.78
C SER A 121 -14.96 2.91 8.96
N LEU A 122 -14.28 3.10 7.84
CA LEU A 122 -14.46 4.24 6.95
C LEU A 122 -15.90 4.28 6.42
N LYS A 123 -16.61 5.38 6.76
CA LYS A 123 -18.00 5.63 6.33
C LYS A 123 -18.13 6.80 5.37
N GLU A 124 -17.04 7.50 5.10
CA GLU A 124 -17.04 8.64 4.20
C GLU A 124 -17.16 8.18 2.74
N LYS A 125 -17.85 9.00 1.93
CA LYS A 125 -17.89 8.77 0.48
C LYS A 125 -16.55 9.16 -0.11
N HIS A 126 -15.79 8.17 -0.57
CA HIS A 126 -14.56 8.37 -1.32
C HIS A 126 -14.83 8.30 -2.81
N GLN A 127 -13.96 8.92 -3.58
CA GLN A 127 -13.97 8.73 -5.02
C GLN A 127 -13.65 7.27 -5.32
N SER A 128 -14.54 6.62 -6.06
CA SER A 128 -14.37 5.22 -6.48
C SER A 128 -14.26 5.13 -8.00
N SER A 129 -13.56 4.11 -8.47
CA SER A 129 -13.39 3.79 -9.88
C SER A 129 -13.37 2.29 -10.08
N GLN A 130 -13.62 1.85 -11.30
CA GLN A 130 -13.42 0.47 -11.72
C GLN A 130 -12.12 0.40 -12.51
N ILE A 131 -11.28 -0.57 -12.18
CA ILE A 131 -10.06 -0.85 -12.94
C ILE A 131 -10.00 -2.29 -13.38
N ASN A 132 -9.53 -2.50 -14.60
CA ASN A 132 -9.19 -3.82 -15.11
C ASN A 132 -7.71 -4.09 -14.88
N LEU A 133 -7.42 -5.05 -14.02
CA LEU A 133 -6.06 -5.45 -13.70
C LEU A 133 -5.56 -6.49 -14.69
N LYS A 134 -4.49 -6.20 -15.41
CA LYS A 134 -3.88 -7.14 -16.36
C LYS A 134 -3.59 -8.49 -15.69
N GLY A 135 -4.15 -9.59 -16.25
CA GLY A 135 -3.96 -10.95 -15.74
C GLY A 135 -4.78 -11.29 -14.49
N VAL A 136 -5.76 -10.48 -14.14
CA VAL A 136 -6.80 -10.79 -13.16
C VAL A 136 -8.14 -10.75 -13.90
N THR A 137 -8.90 -11.84 -13.80
CA THR A 137 -10.14 -12.06 -14.60
C THR A 137 -11.31 -11.21 -14.19
N LEU A 138 -11.20 -10.44 -13.10
CA LEU A 138 -12.30 -9.63 -12.56
C LEU A 138 -11.89 -8.16 -12.49
N ASP A 139 -12.83 -7.29 -12.86
CA ASP A 139 -12.71 -5.87 -12.57
C ASP A 139 -12.77 -5.64 -11.07
N HIS A 140 -11.88 -4.84 -10.55
CA HIS A 140 -11.86 -4.45 -9.15
C HIS A 140 -12.42 -3.05 -8.96
N SER A 141 -13.36 -2.92 -8.02
CA SER A 141 -13.74 -1.60 -7.49
C SER A 141 -12.64 -1.11 -6.57
N ILE A 142 -12.17 0.09 -6.85
CA ILE A 142 -11.13 0.74 -6.07
C ILE A 142 -11.61 2.07 -5.51
N HIS A 143 -11.02 2.46 -4.39
CA HIS A 143 -11.27 3.72 -3.72
C HIS A 143 -9.97 4.52 -3.64
N LEU A 144 -10.06 5.80 -3.99
CA LEU A 144 -8.94 6.72 -4.04
C LEU A 144 -8.89 7.49 -2.71
N LEU A 145 -7.94 7.15 -1.86
CA LEU A 145 -7.82 7.71 -0.49
C LEU A 145 -6.62 8.63 -0.33
N GLY A 146 -5.69 8.60 -1.27
CA GLY A 146 -4.49 9.42 -1.24
C GLY A 146 -4.72 10.78 -1.91
N ARG A 147 -3.65 11.34 -2.40
CA ARG A 147 -3.64 12.60 -3.16
C ARG A 147 -3.13 12.37 -4.57
N GLU A 148 -3.37 13.33 -5.43
CA GLU A 148 -2.77 13.34 -6.75
C GLU A 148 -1.25 13.48 -6.68
N TYR A 149 -0.56 12.83 -7.60
CA TYR A 149 0.86 13.03 -7.77
C TYR A 149 1.15 14.46 -8.23
N ARG A 150 2.21 15.02 -7.72
CA ARG A 150 2.67 16.34 -8.16
C ARG A 150 3.17 16.22 -9.60
N LYS A 151 2.62 17.03 -10.49
CA LYS A 151 3.17 17.11 -11.84
C LYS A 151 4.60 17.61 -11.72
N ASN A 152 5.57 16.80 -12.16
CA ASN A 152 6.94 17.30 -12.33
C ASN A 152 6.87 18.57 -13.15
N LYS A 153 7.19 19.71 -12.54
CA LYS A 153 7.47 20.93 -13.29
C LYS A 153 8.77 20.66 -14.02
N SER A 154 8.64 20.24 -15.27
CA SER A 154 9.74 20.20 -16.25
C SER A 154 10.26 21.59 -16.51
#